data_35e0351e552433c3db67ab09418267b4
#
_entry.id   35e0351e552433c3db67ab09418267b4
#
_cell.length_a   1.000
_cell.length_b   1.000
_cell.length_c   1.000
_cell.angle_alpha   90.00
_cell.angle_beta   90.00
_cell.angle_gamma   90.00
#
_symmetry.space_group_name_H-M   'P 1'
#
loop_
_entity.id
_entity.type
_entity.pdbx_description
1 polymer ?
#
loop_
_entity_poly.entity_id
_entity_poly.type
_entity_poly.pdbx_seq_one_letter_code
_entity_poly.pdbx_strand_id
1 'polypeptide(L)'
;MKEKFIKAYMDTAKRFAELSHARRLHVGAIVVKDDRIISIGYNGMPAGWDNNCEDEICWPNGEIRFLETKPEVLHAERNALDKLARGSEGGDGADMFITHSPCLECAKSILGAGIKRVWFGEQYRDDSGLIFLKKSGIIVEQV
;
A
#
# COMPACT_ATOMS: atom_id res chain seq x y z
N MET A 1 15.39 13.67 3.77
CA MET A 1 15.97 12.39 3.25
C MET A 1 16.65 12.65 1.92
N LYS A 2 17.80 12.06 1.71
CA LYS A 2 18.55 12.24 0.44
C LYS A 2 17.82 11.53 -0.71
N GLU A 3 17.84 12.14 -1.89
CA GLU A 3 17.14 11.65 -3.08
C GLU A 3 17.49 10.19 -3.43
N LYS A 4 18.78 9.83 -3.32
CA LYS A 4 19.21 8.45 -3.60
C LYS A 4 18.54 7.41 -2.70
N PHE A 5 18.26 7.74 -1.44
CA PHE A 5 17.56 6.85 -0.51
C PHE A 5 16.07 6.81 -0.80
N ILE A 6 15.48 7.96 -1.12
CA ILE A 6 14.06 8.01 -1.53
C ILE A 6 13.82 7.08 -2.70
N LYS A 7 14.70 7.16 -3.71
CA LYS A 7 14.60 6.30 -4.89
C LYS A 7 14.80 4.82 -4.53
N ALA A 8 15.80 4.51 -3.71
CA ALA A 8 16.07 3.13 -3.30
C ALA A 8 14.90 2.52 -2.52
N TYR A 9 14.29 3.28 -1.62
CA TYR A 9 13.13 2.81 -0.88
C TYR A 9 11.90 2.64 -1.77
N MET A 10 11.65 3.56 -2.69
CA MET A 10 10.55 3.40 -3.65
C MET A 10 10.79 2.20 -4.56
N ASP A 11 12.01 2.00 -5.04
CA ASP A 11 12.36 0.83 -5.85
C ASP A 11 12.15 -0.47 -5.06
N THR A 12 12.44 -0.46 -3.76
CA THR A 12 12.21 -1.60 -2.88
C THR A 12 10.70 -1.88 -2.76
N ALA A 13 9.88 -0.86 -2.57
CA ALA A 13 8.43 -1.02 -2.55
C ALA A 13 7.92 -1.61 -3.88
N LYS A 14 8.42 -1.14 -5.00
CA LYS A 14 8.09 -1.66 -6.34
C LYS A 14 8.49 -3.12 -6.49
N ARG A 15 9.65 -3.50 -5.98
CA ARG A 15 10.11 -4.89 -6.06
C ARG A 15 9.18 -5.82 -5.30
N PHE A 16 8.73 -5.43 -4.10
CA PHE A 16 7.78 -6.23 -3.33
C PHE A 16 6.39 -6.26 -3.95
N ALA A 17 5.98 -5.19 -4.64
CA ALA A 17 4.72 -5.19 -5.39
C ALA A 17 4.64 -6.33 -6.41
N GLU A 18 5.77 -6.71 -7.01
CA GLU A 18 5.83 -7.79 -8.00
C GLU A 18 5.48 -9.17 -7.42
N LEU A 19 5.50 -9.32 -6.10
CA LEU A 19 5.13 -10.56 -5.43
C LEU A 19 3.62 -10.75 -5.32
N SER A 20 2.83 -9.72 -5.58
CA SER A 20 1.36 -9.79 -5.53
C SER A 20 0.81 -10.75 -6.58
N HIS A 21 -0.16 -11.57 -6.19
CA HIS A 21 -0.90 -12.44 -7.11
C HIS A 21 -2.09 -11.74 -7.77
N ALA A 22 -2.35 -10.47 -7.44
CA ALA A 22 -3.45 -9.72 -8.04
C ALA A 22 -3.22 -9.54 -9.54
N ARG A 23 -4.30 -9.63 -10.31
CA ARG A 23 -4.27 -9.43 -11.77
C ARG A 23 -4.52 -7.97 -12.14
N ARG A 24 -5.31 -7.25 -11.32
CA ARG A 24 -5.67 -5.86 -11.62
C ARG A 24 -4.54 -4.89 -11.37
N LEU A 25 -3.87 -5.00 -10.22
CA LEU A 25 -2.84 -4.06 -9.82
C LEU A 25 -1.95 -4.67 -8.75
N HIS A 26 -0.64 -4.50 -8.91
CA HIS A 26 0.36 -4.88 -7.92
C HIS A 26 0.78 -3.66 -7.14
N VAL A 27 0.52 -3.67 -5.84
CA VAL A 27 0.87 -2.58 -4.93
C VAL A 27 1.85 -3.08 -3.89
N GLY A 28 2.89 -2.30 -3.63
CA GLY A 28 3.86 -2.56 -2.58
C GLY A 28 3.98 -1.37 -1.65
N ALA A 29 4.26 -1.64 -0.39
CA ALA A 29 4.46 -0.63 0.63
C ALA A 29 5.58 -1.03 1.58
N ILE A 30 6.39 -0.06 1.98
CA ILE A 30 7.40 -0.25 3.02
C ILE A 30 7.30 0.87 4.05
N VAL A 31 7.66 0.57 5.28
CA VAL A 31 7.76 1.54 6.37
C VAL A 31 9.23 1.68 6.76
N VAL A 32 9.70 2.92 6.78
CA VAL A 32 11.10 3.26 7.06
C VAL A 32 11.17 4.14 8.30
N LYS A 33 12.00 3.77 9.24
CA LYS A 33 12.24 4.52 10.48
C LYS A 33 13.69 4.44 10.87
N ASP A 34 14.30 5.57 11.20
CA ASP A 34 15.71 5.63 11.60
C ASP A 34 16.63 4.94 10.57
N ASP A 35 16.44 5.26 9.30
CA ASP A 35 17.18 4.71 8.16
C ASP A 35 17.10 3.18 8.03
N ARG A 36 16.04 2.56 8.56
CA ARG A 36 15.81 1.11 8.48
C ARG A 36 14.43 0.82 7.92
N ILE A 37 14.33 -0.19 7.09
CA ILE A 37 13.03 -0.75 6.68
C ILE A 37 12.53 -1.61 7.84
N ILE A 38 11.43 -1.19 8.46
CA ILE A 38 10.86 -1.89 9.62
C ILE A 38 9.63 -2.72 9.28
N SER A 39 9.05 -2.53 8.11
CA SER A 39 7.95 -3.37 7.63
C SER A 39 7.80 -3.28 6.12
N ILE A 40 7.25 -4.34 5.56
CA ILE A 40 7.02 -4.50 4.12
C ILE A 40 5.64 -5.11 3.94
N GLY A 41 4.90 -4.67 2.92
CA GLY A 41 3.63 -5.25 2.54
C GLY A 41 3.40 -5.20 1.04
N TYR A 42 2.61 -6.11 0.53
CA TYR A 42 2.07 -6.09 -0.82
C TYR A 42 0.64 -6.62 -0.79
N ASN A 43 -0.17 -6.24 -1.77
CA ASN A 43 -1.59 -6.62 -1.76
C ASN A 43 -1.78 -8.09 -2.09
N GLY A 44 -2.75 -8.71 -1.44
CA GLY A 44 -3.07 -10.11 -1.64
C GLY A 44 -4.12 -10.64 -0.70
N MET A 45 -4.48 -11.90 -0.90
CA MET A 45 -5.41 -12.61 -0.04
C MET A 45 -4.76 -12.92 1.32
N PRO A 46 -5.56 -13.14 2.37
CA PRO A 46 -5.03 -13.56 3.67
C PRO A 46 -4.15 -14.81 3.54
N ALA A 47 -3.14 -14.90 4.40
CA ALA A 47 -2.24 -16.05 4.42
C ALA A 47 -3.02 -17.36 4.60
N GLY A 48 -2.71 -18.35 3.77
CA GLY A 48 -3.37 -19.65 3.78
C GLY A 48 -4.64 -19.75 2.96
N TRP A 49 -5.15 -18.63 2.43
CA TRP A 49 -6.28 -18.62 1.51
C TRP A 49 -5.83 -18.86 0.08
N ASP A 50 -6.77 -19.16 -0.80
CA ASP A 50 -6.50 -19.17 -2.25
C ASP A 50 -5.99 -17.80 -2.69
N ASN A 51 -5.00 -17.77 -3.58
CA ASN A 51 -4.34 -16.53 -4.02
C ASN A 51 -5.12 -15.75 -5.08
N ASN A 52 -6.30 -16.22 -5.49
CA ASN A 52 -7.11 -15.49 -6.47
C ASN A 52 -7.74 -14.25 -5.83
N CYS A 53 -7.26 -13.09 -6.23
CA CYS A 53 -7.66 -11.79 -5.66
C CYS A 53 -8.91 -11.19 -6.30
N GLU A 54 -9.36 -11.71 -7.45
CA GLU A 54 -10.45 -11.10 -8.22
C GLU A 54 -11.50 -12.09 -8.63
N ASP A 55 -12.74 -11.62 -8.69
CA ASP A 55 -13.84 -12.31 -9.34
C ASP A 55 -13.94 -11.85 -10.79
N GLU A 56 -14.23 -12.78 -11.70
CA GLU A 56 -14.47 -12.47 -13.09
C GLU A 56 -15.95 -12.13 -13.28
N ILE A 57 -16.22 -10.88 -13.63
CA ILE A 57 -17.59 -10.45 -13.96
C ILE A 57 -17.75 -10.56 -15.47
N CYS A 58 -18.67 -11.43 -15.90
CA CYS A 58 -18.79 -11.83 -17.29
C CYS A 58 -20.02 -11.21 -17.97
N TRP A 59 -19.91 -11.02 -19.30
CA TRP A 59 -21.06 -10.77 -20.16
C TRP A 59 -21.93 -12.03 -20.26
N PRO A 60 -23.20 -11.93 -20.71
CA PRO A 60 -24.06 -13.11 -20.90
C PRO A 60 -23.47 -14.18 -21.83
N ASN A 61 -22.59 -13.81 -22.76
CA ASN A 61 -21.92 -14.74 -23.67
C ASN A 61 -20.73 -15.49 -23.02
N GLY A 62 -20.42 -15.21 -21.75
CA GLY A 62 -19.32 -15.85 -21.01
C GLY A 62 -17.97 -15.14 -21.10
N GLU A 63 -17.84 -14.11 -21.92
CA GLU A 63 -16.60 -13.32 -21.98
C GLU A 63 -16.46 -12.45 -20.74
N ILE A 64 -15.20 -12.27 -20.28
CA ILE A 64 -14.93 -11.43 -19.12
C ILE A 64 -15.17 -9.96 -19.47
N ARG A 65 -16.05 -9.31 -18.71
CA ARG A 65 -16.33 -7.88 -18.83
C ARG A 65 -15.33 -7.05 -18.06
N PHE A 66 -15.09 -7.43 -16.80
CA PHE A 66 -14.07 -6.80 -15.94
C PHE A 66 -13.73 -7.73 -14.77
N LEU A 67 -12.61 -7.42 -14.10
CA LEU A 67 -12.20 -8.08 -12.88
C LEU A 67 -12.61 -7.22 -11.69
N GLU A 68 -13.19 -7.83 -10.68
CA GLU A 68 -13.58 -7.18 -9.44
C GLU A 68 -12.74 -7.72 -8.29
N THR A 69 -12.05 -6.83 -7.58
CA THR A 69 -11.25 -7.22 -6.42
C THR A 69 -12.13 -7.78 -5.32
N LYS A 70 -11.78 -8.95 -4.81
CA LYS A 70 -12.51 -9.57 -3.70
C LYS A 70 -12.40 -8.69 -2.45
N PRO A 71 -13.47 -8.60 -1.63
CA PRO A 71 -13.46 -7.78 -0.42
C PRO A 71 -12.44 -8.24 0.62
N GLU A 72 -12.00 -9.51 0.55
CA GLU A 72 -11.05 -10.08 1.50
C GLU A 72 -9.59 -9.73 1.18
N VAL A 73 -9.33 -9.12 0.03
CA VAL A 73 -7.97 -8.70 -0.34
C VAL A 73 -7.45 -7.66 0.64
N LEU A 74 -6.28 -7.91 1.19
CA LEU A 74 -5.59 -6.99 2.08
C LEU A 74 -4.72 -6.06 1.24
N HIS A 75 -4.88 -4.76 1.44
CA HIS A 75 -4.06 -3.77 0.74
C HIS A 75 -2.61 -3.81 1.25
N ALA A 76 -1.67 -3.39 0.42
CA ALA A 76 -0.25 -3.38 0.75
C ALA A 76 0.05 -2.58 2.02
N GLU A 77 -0.56 -1.40 2.15
CA GLU A 77 -0.39 -0.52 3.30
C GLU A 77 -0.86 -1.20 4.58
N ARG A 78 -2.03 -1.85 4.51
CA ARG A 78 -2.59 -2.59 5.63
C ARG A 78 -1.67 -3.72 6.05
N ASN A 79 -1.17 -4.49 5.10
CA ASN A 79 -0.24 -5.58 5.40
C ASN A 79 1.03 -5.07 6.09
N ALA A 80 1.59 -3.96 5.63
CA ALA A 80 2.78 -3.39 6.24
C ALA A 80 2.50 -2.88 7.67
N LEU A 81 1.38 -2.19 7.88
CA LEU A 81 1.02 -1.62 9.18
C LEU A 81 0.61 -2.68 10.20
N ASP A 82 -0.14 -3.69 9.77
CA ASP A 82 -0.58 -4.77 10.67
C ASP A 82 0.61 -5.58 11.20
N LYS A 83 1.66 -5.75 10.40
CA LYS A 83 2.90 -6.40 10.85
C LYS A 83 3.58 -5.59 11.96
N LEU A 84 3.54 -4.27 11.90
CA LEU A 84 4.07 -3.42 12.97
C LEU A 84 3.33 -3.65 14.28
N ALA A 85 2.00 -3.83 14.21
CA ALA A 85 1.17 -4.07 15.38
C ALA A 85 1.54 -5.37 16.12
N ARG A 86 2.13 -6.34 15.42
CA ARG A 86 2.55 -7.64 15.98
C ARG A 86 4.01 -7.66 16.41
N GLY A 87 4.75 -6.60 16.14
CA GLY A 87 6.17 -6.49 16.47
C GLY A 87 6.42 -5.51 17.60
N SER A 88 7.71 -5.28 17.90
CA SER A 88 8.16 -4.32 18.90
C SER A 88 8.40 -2.93 18.34
N GLU A 89 8.45 -2.78 17.02
CA GLU A 89 8.63 -1.49 16.35
C GLU A 89 7.27 -0.85 16.07
N GLY A 90 7.14 0.43 16.38
CA GLY A 90 5.96 1.20 16.01
C GLY A 90 6.19 2.07 14.80
N GLY A 91 5.11 2.46 14.14
CA GLY A 91 5.17 3.35 12.98
C GLY A 91 5.29 4.83 13.33
N ASP A 92 5.26 5.18 14.61
CA ASP A 92 5.24 6.56 15.05
C ASP A 92 6.47 7.34 14.56
N GLY A 93 6.23 8.43 13.82
CA GLY A 93 7.29 9.24 13.23
C GLY A 93 7.98 8.64 12.01
N ALA A 94 7.53 7.49 11.51
CA ALA A 94 8.12 6.83 10.36
C ALA A 94 7.71 7.46 9.03
N ASP A 95 8.43 7.11 7.97
CA ASP A 95 8.07 7.37 6.59
C ASP A 95 7.48 6.11 5.98
N MET A 96 6.51 6.26 5.08
CA MET A 96 5.94 5.15 4.33
C MET A 96 6.10 5.40 2.83
N PHE A 97 6.58 4.38 2.12
CA PHE A 97 6.71 4.41 0.66
C PHE A 97 5.71 3.45 0.06
N ILE A 98 4.87 3.93 -0.83
CA ILE A 98 3.80 3.16 -1.46
C ILE A 98 3.89 3.34 -2.98
N THR A 99 3.80 2.25 -3.72
CA THR A 99 3.88 2.33 -5.20
C THR A 99 2.72 3.13 -5.81
N HIS A 100 1.57 3.16 -5.14
CA HIS A 100 0.36 3.87 -5.57
C HIS A 100 -0.23 4.66 -4.41
N SER A 101 -0.90 5.77 -4.70
CA SER A 101 -1.54 6.57 -3.66
C SER A 101 -2.57 5.76 -2.87
N PRO A 102 -2.67 5.96 -1.54
CA PRO A 102 -3.55 5.15 -0.70
C PRO A 102 -5.03 5.53 -0.87
N CYS A 103 -5.92 4.54 -0.70
CA CYS A 103 -7.34 4.82 -0.55
C CYS A 103 -7.62 5.47 0.80
N LEU A 104 -8.84 5.97 0.99
CA LEU A 104 -9.22 6.65 2.24
C LEU A 104 -9.06 5.74 3.46
N GLU A 105 -9.48 4.48 3.37
CA GLU A 105 -9.37 3.53 4.50
C GLU A 105 -7.92 3.28 4.91
N CYS A 106 -7.04 3.11 3.93
CA CYS A 106 -5.60 2.96 4.21
C CYS A 106 -5.00 4.26 4.76
N ALA A 107 -5.43 5.42 4.26
CA ALA A 107 -4.97 6.71 4.77
C ALA A 107 -5.31 6.90 6.25
N LYS A 108 -6.50 6.48 6.67
CA LYS A 108 -6.90 6.50 8.09
C LYS A 108 -5.95 5.63 8.94
N SER A 109 -5.61 4.45 8.46
CA SER A 109 -4.69 3.54 9.16
C SER A 109 -3.27 4.10 9.22
N ILE A 110 -2.83 4.76 8.16
CA ILE A 110 -1.54 5.45 8.11
C ILE A 110 -1.46 6.53 9.19
N LEU A 111 -2.50 7.35 9.28
CA LEU A 111 -2.61 8.36 10.33
C LEU A 111 -2.59 7.70 11.72
N GLY A 112 -3.40 6.66 11.92
CA GLY A 112 -3.50 5.97 13.20
C GLY A 112 -2.20 5.32 13.64
N ALA A 113 -1.34 4.90 12.71
CA ALA A 113 -0.03 4.32 12.99
C ALA A 113 1.05 5.37 13.34
N GLY A 114 0.75 6.65 13.21
CA GLY A 114 1.70 7.72 13.51
C GLY A 114 2.71 8.02 12.42
N ILE A 115 2.46 7.58 11.19
CA ILE A 115 3.32 7.88 10.04
C ILE A 115 3.36 9.40 9.82
N LYS A 116 4.55 9.98 9.68
CA LYS A 116 4.70 11.42 9.52
C LYS A 116 4.75 11.86 8.06
N ARG A 117 5.18 10.97 7.15
CA ARG A 117 5.38 11.31 5.74
C ARG A 117 5.07 10.09 4.87
N VAL A 118 4.37 10.35 3.77
CA VAL A 118 4.04 9.34 2.76
C VAL A 118 4.65 9.74 1.43
N TRP A 119 5.40 8.80 0.84
CA TRP A 119 5.94 8.89 -0.50
C TRP A 119 5.14 7.95 -1.39
N PHE A 120 4.61 8.41 -2.50
CA PHE A 120 3.85 7.55 -3.42
C PHE A 120 4.37 7.67 -4.85
N GLY A 121 4.22 6.59 -5.60
CA GLY A 121 4.65 6.55 -7.00
C GLY A 121 3.56 7.07 -7.93
N GLU A 122 2.56 6.26 -8.21
CA GLU A 122 1.46 6.61 -9.10
C GLU A 122 0.23 7.06 -8.33
N GLN A 123 -0.49 8.04 -8.89
CA GLN A 123 -1.73 8.52 -8.30
C GLN A 123 -2.91 7.71 -8.83
N TYR A 124 -3.75 7.22 -7.92
CA TYR A 124 -5.05 6.63 -8.24
C TYR A 124 -6.04 7.70 -8.67
N ARG A 125 -7.12 7.27 -9.36
CA ARG A 125 -8.24 8.16 -9.71
C ARG A 125 -8.85 8.83 -8.49
N ASP A 126 -9.05 8.05 -7.42
CA ASP A 126 -9.59 8.55 -6.17
C ASP A 126 -8.44 9.14 -5.34
N ASP A 127 -8.47 10.45 -5.15
CA ASP A 127 -7.49 11.19 -4.37
C ASP A 127 -7.92 11.45 -2.92
N SER A 128 -9.03 10.86 -2.49
CA SER A 128 -9.59 11.09 -1.14
C SER A 128 -8.61 10.73 -0.03
N GLY A 129 -7.81 9.70 -0.23
CA GLY A 129 -6.77 9.31 0.73
C GLY A 129 -5.68 10.36 0.85
N LEU A 130 -5.21 10.91 -0.27
CA LEU A 130 -4.20 11.98 -0.28
C LEU A 130 -4.73 13.25 0.38
N ILE A 131 -5.96 13.62 0.09
CA ILE A 131 -6.62 14.79 0.69
C ILE A 131 -6.71 14.61 2.21
N PHE A 132 -7.13 13.43 2.65
CA PHE A 132 -7.23 13.11 4.08
C PHE A 132 -5.86 13.25 4.78
N LEU A 133 -4.81 12.69 4.20
CA LEU A 133 -3.47 12.75 4.77
C LEU A 133 -2.97 14.19 4.90
N LYS A 134 -3.14 14.99 3.85
CA LYS A 134 -2.73 16.40 3.85
C LYS A 134 -3.48 17.21 4.90
N LYS A 135 -4.79 17.02 5.00
CA LYS A 135 -5.61 17.69 6.04
C LYS A 135 -5.23 17.25 7.45
N SER A 136 -4.67 16.07 7.61
CA SER A 136 -4.24 15.53 8.90
C SER A 136 -2.81 15.93 9.27
N GLY A 137 -2.15 16.75 8.47
CA GLY A 137 -0.80 17.24 8.75
C GLY A 137 0.31 16.28 8.35
N ILE A 138 0.00 15.20 7.61
CA ILE A 138 1.00 14.28 7.08
C ILE A 138 1.58 14.86 5.80
N ILE A 139 2.90 14.85 5.70
CA ILE A 139 3.61 15.30 4.49
C ILE A 139 3.44 14.24 3.42
N VAL A 140 2.99 14.66 2.23
CA VAL A 140 2.74 13.75 1.10
C VAL A 140 3.54 14.21 -0.10
N GLU A 141 4.36 13.31 -0.64
CA GLU A 141 5.28 13.60 -1.77
C GLU A 141 5.12 12.54 -2.84
N GLN A 142 5.03 12.95 -4.09
CA GLN A 142 5.05 12.03 -5.23
C GLN A 142 6.50 11.84 -5.71
N VAL A 143 6.85 10.63 -6.00
CA VAL A 143 8.21 10.26 -6.40
C VAL A 143 8.24 9.65 -7.81
#